data_6daf793a6da656bc160e31695a25deeb
#
_entry.id   6daf793a6da656bc160e31695a25deeb
#
_cell.length_a   1.000
_cell.length_b   1.000
_cell.length_c   1.000
_cell.angle_alpha   90.00
_cell.angle_beta   90.00
_cell.angle_gamma   90.00
#
_symmetry.space_group_name_H-M   'P 1'
#
loop_
_entity.id
_entity.type
_entity.pdbx_description
1 polymer ?
#
loop_
_entity_poly.entity_id
_entity_poly.type
_entity_poly.pdbx_seq_one_letter_code
_entity_poly.pdbx_strand_id
1 'polypeptide(L)'
;MTGAARRPRKLKVMSASAFANTFAGNPLDRASDRRVDAAWMANRLAAPESLAVAMWNGRPLIEDAKSGGVQIAYLRAQMAGELSEGGERLLFMGLWKDVAVFALDIEGPADPADGPLAGLGRFEDLRSIALTLTAGDAAILATAKGVFEWRRRHRHCAVCGAASEPAEGGWKRICPSCNAEHFPRTDPVVIMLPVNGERCLLGRQAAWPKGVYSALAGFLEPGESIEEACARELSEEAGLKASAVRYHSTQPWPYPSSLMIGLIAQVEDGEAIPDQTELDEVRWFTRGEADALIRGELADARAPGAMAIAHQLIKAWANGG
;
A
#
# COMPACT_ATOMS: atom_id res chain seq x y z
N MET A 1 -36.94 -16.13 -30.44
CA MET A 1 -36.88 -15.08 -29.38
C MET A 1 -35.43 -14.92 -28.97
N THR A 2 -34.74 -13.94 -29.53
CA THR A 2 -33.31 -13.70 -29.39
C THR A 2 -33.09 -12.78 -28.20
N GLY A 3 -32.54 -13.34 -27.11
CA GLY A 3 -32.15 -12.57 -25.92
C GLY A 3 -30.94 -11.69 -26.22
N ALA A 4 -31.15 -10.38 -26.28
CA ALA A 4 -30.07 -9.41 -26.41
C ALA A 4 -29.19 -9.42 -25.14
N ALA A 5 -27.93 -9.82 -25.29
CA ALA A 5 -26.91 -9.72 -24.22
C ALA A 5 -26.74 -8.24 -23.79
N ARG A 6 -27.07 -7.93 -22.55
CA ARG A 6 -26.84 -6.62 -21.98
C ARG A 6 -25.33 -6.33 -21.97
N ARG A 7 -24.90 -5.29 -22.67
CA ARG A 7 -23.54 -4.75 -22.58
C ARG A 7 -23.24 -4.38 -21.10
N PRO A 8 -22.07 -4.76 -20.57
CA PRO A 8 -21.71 -4.36 -19.22
C PRO A 8 -21.67 -2.83 -19.12
N ARG A 9 -22.27 -2.28 -18.06
CA ARG A 9 -22.19 -0.85 -17.74
C ARG A 9 -20.71 -0.48 -17.62
N LYS A 10 -20.25 0.48 -18.43
CA LYS A 10 -18.94 1.12 -18.22
C LYS A 10 -18.91 1.65 -16.79
N LEU A 11 -18.05 1.07 -15.95
CA LEU A 11 -17.73 1.64 -14.65
C LEU A 11 -17.28 3.10 -14.90
N LYS A 12 -17.95 4.05 -14.25
CA LYS A 12 -17.47 5.43 -14.20
C LYS A 12 -16.12 5.38 -13.49
N VAL A 13 -15.05 5.68 -14.21
CA VAL A 13 -13.74 5.88 -13.59
C VAL A 13 -13.92 6.96 -12.53
N MET A 14 -13.66 6.63 -11.27
CA MET A 14 -13.69 7.60 -10.17
C MET A 14 -12.71 8.72 -10.50
N SER A 15 -13.05 9.97 -10.15
CA SER A 15 -12.18 11.11 -10.42
C SER A 15 -10.82 10.94 -9.70
N ALA A 16 -9.75 11.50 -10.26
CA ALA A 16 -8.40 11.43 -9.68
C ALA A 16 -8.33 11.91 -8.22
N SER A 17 -9.26 12.76 -7.78
CA SER A 17 -9.37 13.21 -6.38
C SER A 17 -9.80 12.11 -5.40
N ALA A 18 -10.38 11.01 -5.88
CA ALA A 18 -10.75 9.86 -5.03
C ALA A 18 -9.54 8.98 -4.64
N PHE A 19 -8.37 9.22 -5.23
CA PHE A 19 -7.15 8.43 -5.03
C PHE A 19 -5.96 9.34 -4.67
N ALA A 20 -6.16 10.25 -3.73
CA ALA A 20 -5.17 11.27 -3.37
C ALA A 20 -3.94 10.70 -2.63
N ASN A 21 -4.06 9.53 -2.00
CA ASN A 21 -2.98 8.96 -1.21
C ASN A 21 -1.99 8.16 -2.06
N THR A 22 -0.70 8.29 -1.76
CA THR A 22 0.37 7.52 -2.39
C THR A 22 0.07 6.02 -2.32
N PHE A 23 0.41 5.27 -3.38
CA PHE A 23 0.14 3.84 -3.55
C PHE A 23 -1.32 3.44 -3.84
N ALA A 24 -2.26 4.39 -3.81
CA ALA A 24 -3.63 4.18 -4.26
C ALA A 24 -3.80 4.48 -5.76
N GLY A 25 -4.93 4.08 -6.35
CA GLY A 25 -5.26 4.42 -7.74
C GLY A 25 -4.57 3.55 -8.79
N ASN A 26 -4.32 2.27 -8.51
CA ASN A 26 -3.76 1.32 -9.48
C ASN A 26 -4.63 1.30 -10.76
N PRO A 27 -4.06 1.63 -11.94
CA PRO A 27 -4.81 1.80 -13.18
C PRO A 27 -5.14 0.48 -13.89
N LEU A 28 -4.63 -0.66 -13.41
CA LEU A 28 -4.82 -1.95 -14.06
C LEU A 28 -6.22 -2.51 -13.78
N ASP A 29 -6.90 -3.00 -14.82
CA ASP A 29 -8.01 -3.91 -14.65
C ASP A 29 -7.47 -5.23 -14.09
N ARG A 30 -7.93 -5.62 -12.93
CA ARG A 30 -7.44 -6.83 -12.24
C ARG A 30 -7.73 -8.11 -12.99
N ALA A 31 -8.71 -8.15 -13.89
CA ALA A 31 -9.14 -9.28 -14.70
C ALA A 31 -9.14 -10.61 -13.88
N SER A 32 -9.75 -10.55 -12.70
CA SER A 32 -9.69 -11.65 -11.72
C SER A 32 -10.35 -12.94 -12.23
N ASP A 33 -11.35 -12.82 -13.08
CA ASP A 33 -12.05 -13.91 -13.75
C ASP A 33 -11.14 -14.68 -14.75
N ARG A 34 -10.07 -14.05 -15.23
CA ARG A 34 -9.12 -14.63 -16.18
C ARG A 34 -7.98 -15.40 -15.53
N ARG A 35 -7.74 -15.20 -14.24
CA ARG A 35 -6.59 -15.79 -13.52
C ARG A 35 -6.64 -17.32 -13.43
N VAL A 36 -7.82 -17.90 -13.55
CA VAL A 36 -8.03 -19.36 -13.53
C VAL A 36 -7.80 -20.03 -14.90
N ASP A 37 -7.76 -19.26 -15.99
CA ASP A 37 -7.54 -19.77 -17.34
C ASP A 37 -6.04 -19.85 -17.65
N ALA A 38 -5.45 -21.02 -17.43
CA ALA A 38 -4.02 -21.24 -17.63
C ALA A 38 -3.58 -21.03 -19.09
N ALA A 39 -4.44 -21.39 -20.07
CA ALA A 39 -4.13 -21.22 -21.48
C ALA A 39 -4.13 -19.73 -21.86
N TRP A 40 -5.11 -18.98 -21.38
CA TRP A 40 -5.15 -17.53 -21.56
C TRP A 40 -3.93 -16.85 -20.92
N MET A 41 -3.57 -17.25 -19.69
CA MET A 41 -2.40 -16.71 -18.98
C MET A 41 -1.11 -16.98 -19.75
N ALA A 42 -0.89 -18.21 -20.24
CA ALA A 42 0.28 -18.58 -21.04
C ALA A 42 0.36 -17.75 -22.35
N ASN A 43 -0.77 -17.59 -23.05
CA ASN A 43 -0.85 -16.77 -24.26
C ASN A 43 -0.50 -15.30 -23.96
N ARG A 44 -1.00 -14.76 -22.86
CA ARG A 44 -0.67 -13.36 -22.46
C ARG A 44 0.79 -13.20 -22.06
N LEU A 45 1.37 -14.17 -21.38
CA LEU A 45 2.78 -14.14 -21.02
C LEU A 45 3.70 -14.15 -22.27
N ALA A 46 3.35 -14.93 -23.28
CA ALA A 46 4.07 -15.06 -24.54
C ALA A 46 3.84 -13.89 -25.52
N ALA A 47 2.79 -13.08 -25.31
CA ALA A 47 2.44 -11.99 -26.21
C ALA A 47 3.51 -10.90 -26.21
N PRO A 48 4.00 -10.43 -27.41
CA PRO A 48 5.13 -9.51 -27.50
C PRO A 48 4.84 -8.12 -26.92
N GLU A 49 3.57 -7.71 -26.84
CA GLU A 49 3.15 -6.45 -26.22
C GLU A 49 3.07 -6.51 -24.70
N SER A 50 3.02 -7.71 -24.09
CA SER A 50 2.89 -7.88 -22.65
C SER A 50 4.14 -7.45 -21.90
N LEU A 51 3.94 -6.84 -20.74
CA LEU A 51 4.96 -6.19 -19.94
C LEU A 51 5.12 -6.85 -18.58
N ALA A 52 6.26 -6.66 -17.95
CA ALA A 52 6.49 -7.07 -16.57
C ALA A 52 7.26 -6.00 -15.79
N VAL A 53 6.93 -5.84 -14.51
CA VAL A 53 7.74 -5.11 -13.54
C VAL A 53 8.64 -6.09 -12.80
N ALA A 54 9.92 -5.77 -12.62
CA ALA A 54 10.82 -6.60 -11.82
C ALA A 54 10.98 -6.02 -10.42
N MET A 55 11.00 -6.89 -9.42
CA MET A 55 11.26 -6.56 -8.02
C MET A 55 12.42 -7.43 -7.53
N TRP A 56 13.47 -6.82 -6.99
CA TRP A 56 14.59 -7.54 -6.36
C TRP A 56 14.62 -7.24 -4.86
N ASN A 57 14.42 -8.29 -4.04
CA ASN A 57 14.33 -8.15 -2.59
C ASN A 57 13.36 -7.02 -2.16
N GLY A 58 12.22 -6.89 -2.87
CA GLY A 58 11.21 -5.87 -2.61
C GLY A 58 11.53 -4.46 -3.14
N ARG A 59 12.62 -4.28 -3.91
CA ARG A 59 13.00 -3.04 -4.59
C ARG A 59 12.59 -3.13 -6.07
N PRO A 60 11.85 -2.17 -6.63
CA PRO A 60 11.49 -2.16 -8.05
C PRO A 60 12.67 -1.79 -8.95
N LEU A 61 12.70 -2.37 -10.16
CA LEU A 61 13.55 -1.90 -11.26
C LEU A 61 12.95 -0.63 -11.85
N ILE A 62 13.73 0.43 -11.85
CA ILE A 62 13.33 1.75 -12.34
C ILE A 62 14.37 2.31 -13.32
N GLU A 63 13.94 3.29 -14.10
CA GLU A 63 14.79 4.10 -14.98
C GLU A 63 14.45 5.58 -14.84
N ASP A 64 15.31 6.45 -15.33
CA ASP A 64 15.07 7.89 -15.31
C ASP A 64 13.98 8.25 -16.33
N ALA A 65 12.97 8.99 -15.90
CA ALA A 65 11.91 9.46 -16.78
C ALA A 65 12.37 10.69 -17.58
N LYS A 66 12.00 10.75 -18.85
CA LYS A 66 12.32 11.89 -19.73
C LYS A 66 11.76 13.22 -19.23
N SER A 67 10.68 13.17 -18.46
CA SER A 67 10.03 14.34 -17.84
C SER A 67 10.65 14.77 -16.52
N GLY A 68 11.70 14.09 -16.06
CA GLY A 68 12.26 14.20 -14.71
C GLY A 68 11.65 13.21 -13.74
N GLY A 69 12.38 12.85 -12.68
CA GLY A 69 12.01 11.78 -11.74
C GLY A 69 12.33 10.40 -12.30
N VAL A 70 11.61 9.38 -11.82
CA VAL A 70 11.79 7.98 -12.22
C VAL A 70 10.48 7.36 -12.70
N GLN A 71 10.61 6.31 -13.49
CA GLN A 71 9.49 5.48 -13.96
C GLN A 71 9.84 4.01 -13.86
N ILE A 72 8.85 3.13 -13.99
CA ILE A 72 9.07 1.68 -14.04
C ILE A 72 9.88 1.35 -15.31
N ALA A 73 10.99 0.64 -15.14
CA ALA A 73 11.70 0.01 -16.24
C ALA A 73 11.00 -1.32 -16.59
N TYR A 74 10.07 -1.26 -17.52
CA TYR A 74 9.30 -2.44 -17.92
C TYR A 74 10.14 -3.44 -18.72
N LEU A 75 10.07 -4.70 -18.34
CA LEU A 75 10.58 -5.83 -19.12
C LEU A 75 9.52 -6.33 -20.09
N ARG A 76 9.94 -7.09 -21.11
CA ARG A 76 8.99 -7.96 -21.83
C ARG A 76 8.54 -9.08 -20.92
N ALA A 77 7.24 -9.40 -20.92
CA ALA A 77 6.70 -10.44 -20.06
C ALA A 77 7.32 -11.81 -20.33
N GLN A 78 7.66 -12.13 -21.60
CA GLN A 78 8.38 -13.35 -21.97
C GLN A 78 9.73 -13.46 -21.25
N MET A 79 10.53 -12.39 -21.21
CA MET A 79 11.81 -12.36 -20.49
C MET A 79 11.63 -12.63 -18.99
N ALA A 80 10.59 -12.01 -18.39
CA ALA A 80 10.25 -12.26 -17.00
C ALA A 80 9.83 -13.73 -16.76
N GLY A 81 9.12 -14.33 -17.72
CA GLY A 81 8.77 -15.75 -17.73
C GLY A 81 9.99 -16.65 -17.72
N GLU A 82 10.97 -16.37 -18.56
CA GLU A 82 12.24 -17.12 -18.65
C GLU A 82 13.05 -17.03 -17.34
N LEU A 83 13.06 -15.85 -16.71
CA LEU A 83 13.76 -15.62 -15.43
C LEU A 83 13.01 -16.15 -14.19
N SER A 84 11.75 -16.56 -14.34
CA SER A 84 10.89 -16.94 -13.22
C SER A 84 11.04 -18.36 -12.70
N GLU A 85 11.94 -19.17 -13.30
CA GLU A 85 12.19 -20.55 -12.87
C GLU A 85 10.90 -21.38 -12.73
N GLY A 86 10.14 -21.50 -13.82
CA GLY A 86 8.91 -22.31 -13.85
C GLY A 86 7.64 -21.53 -13.44
N GLY A 87 7.70 -20.22 -13.33
CA GLY A 87 6.52 -19.38 -13.09
C GLY A 87 6.21 -19.12 -11.61
N GLU A 88 6.88 -19.77 -10.67
CA GLU A 88 6.64 -19.59 -9.23
C GLU A 88 6.84 -18.13 -8.78
N ARG A 89 7.73 -17.40 -9.46
CA ARG A 89 8.09 -16.01 -9.15
C ARG A 89 7.27 -14.98 -9.93
N LEU A 90 6.33 -15.42 -10.78
CA LEU A 90 5.47 -14.52 -11.53
C LEU A 90 4.17 -14.19 -10.77
N LEU A 91 3.70 -12.98 -10.99
CA LEU A 91 2.40 -12.49 -10.55
C LEU A 91 1.71 -11.81 -11.73
N PHE A 92 0.50 -12.21 -12.08
CA PHE A 92 -0.31 -11.47 -13.03
C PHE A 92 -0.93 -10.24 -12.34
N MET A 93 -0.56 -9.05 -12.77
CA MET A 93 -1.00 -7.80 -12.15
C MET A 93 -2.36 -7.32 -12.68
N GLY A 94 -2.67 -7.62 -13.94
CA GLY A 94 -3.88 -7.17 -14.61
C GLY A 94 -3.63 -6.72 -16.05
N LEU A 95 -4.59 -5.97 -16.59
CA LEU A 95 -4.56 -5.43 -17.94
C LEU A 95 -4.51 -3.90 -17.92
N TRP A 96 -3.64 -3.32 -18.73
CA TRP A 96 -3.66 -1.91 -19.07
C TRP A 96 -4.08 -1.77 -20.54
N LYS A 97 -5.33 -1.36 -20.77
CA LYS A 97 -5.87 -1.25 -22.13
C LYS A 97 -5.60 -2.51 -22.96
N ASP A 98 -5.98 -3.67 -22.44
CA ASP A 98 -5.76 -4.99 -23.04
C ASP A 98 -4.31 -5.51 -23.07
N VAL A 99 -3.29 -4.73 -22.71
CA VAL A 99 -1.91 -5.19 -22.52
C VAL A 99 -1.79 -5.86 -21.16
N ALA A 100 -1.34 -7.11 -21.13
CA ALA A 100 -1.11 -7.80 -19.88
C ALA A 100 0.14 -7.27 -19.18
N VAL A 101 0.00 -7.04 -17.86
CA VAL A 101 1.11 -6.63 -17.00
C VAL A 101 1.33 -7.71 -15.95
N PHE A 102 2.57 -8.20 -15.88
CA PHE A 102 3.03 -9.15 -14.89
C PHE A 102 3.99 -8.47 -13.90
N ALA A 103 4.34 -9.16 -12.83
CA ALA A 103 5.46 -8.81 -11.99
C ALA A 103 6.34 -10.04 -11.76
N LEU A 104 7.64 -9.83 -11.68
CA LEU A 104 8.67 -10.84 -11.41
C LEU A 104 9.31 -10.56 -10.06
N ASP A 105 9.31 -11.54 -9.15
CA ASP A 105 10.02 -11.49 -7.88
C ASP A 105 11.40 -12.14 -8.02
N ILE A 106 12.44 -11.37 -7.79
CA ILE A 106 13.83 -11.84 -7.83
C ILE A 106 14.37 -11.81 -6.41
N GLU A 107 14.89 -12.95 -5.96
CA GLU A 107 15.53 -13.09 -4.65
C GLU A 107 17.02 -13.42 -4.83
N GLY A 108 17.83 -13.02 -3.88
CA GLY A 108 19.25 -13.35 -3.84
C GLY A 108 20.15 -12.16 -3.47
N PRO A 109 21.43 -12.45 -3.17
CA PRO A 109 22.37 -11.43 -2.71
C PRO A 109 22.95 -10.57 -3.85
N ALA A 110 23.03 -11.09 -5.08
CA ALA A 110 23.60 -10.37 -6.23
C ALA A 110 22.55 -9.48 -6.89
N ASP A 111 22.92 -8.23 -7.21
CA ASP A 111 22.06 -7.30 -7.92
C ASP A 111 21.86 -7.78 -9.37
N PRO A 112 20.61 -8.07 -9.80
CA PRO A 112 20.34 -8.49 -11.17
C PRO A 112 20.69 -7.43 -12.22
N ALA A 113 20.81 -6.15 -11.83
CA ALA A 113 21.24 -5.06 -12.71
C ALA A 113 22.74 -5.16 -13.08
N ASP A 114 23.53 -5.93 -12.31
CA ASP A 114 24.92 -6.28 -12.65
C ASP A 114 25.00 -7.59 -13.46
N GLY A 115 23.87 -8.19 -13.81
CA GLY A 115 23.77 -9.48 -14.47
C GLY A 115 22.71 -9.51 -15.58
N PRO A 116 21.68 -10.37 -15.48
CA PRO A 116 20.70 -10.59 -16.57
C PRO A 116 19.86 -9.36 -16.92
N LEU A 117 19.80 -8.34 -16.06
CA LEU A 117 19.06 -7.08 -16.28
C LEU A 117 19.99 -5.88 -16.48
N ALA A 118 21.29 -6.13 -16.80
CA ALA A 118 22.28 -5.07 -17.02
C ALA A 118 21.83 -4.09 -18.11
N GLY A 119 21.91 -2.80 -17.81
CA GLY A 119 21.55 -1.72 -18.74
C GLY A 119 20.04 -1.47 -18.88
N LEU A 120 19.18 -2.20 -18.18
CA LEU A 120 17.72 -2.00 -18.23
C LEU A 120 17.19 -1.06 -17.14
N GLY A 121 18.04 -0.66 -16.19
CA GLY A 121 17.65 0.21 -15.10
C GLY A 121 18.45 -0.07 -13.82
N ARG A 122 17.94 0.38 -12.69
CA ARG A 122 18.49 0.15 -11.36
C ARG A 122 17.41 -0.20 -10.36
N PHE A 123 17.79 -0.93 -9.31
CA PHE A 123 16.86 -1.26 -8.22
C PHE A 123 16.96 -0.23 -7.09
N GLU A 124 15.82 0.35 -6.70
CA GLU A 124 15.77 1.34 -5.62
C GLU A 124 14.68 1.02 -4.59
N ASP A 125 14.83 1.54 -3.37
CA ASP A 125 13.79 1.40 -2.35
C ASP A 125 12.53 2.16 -2.74
N LEU A 126 11.38 1.47 -2.76
CA LEU A 126 10.11 2.07 -3.18
C LEU A 126 9.69 3.27 -2.32
N ARG A 127 10.07 3.28 -1.02
CA ARG A 127 9.74 4.39 -0.12
C ARG A 127 10.48 5.67 -0.53
N SER A 128 11.73 5.55 -0.95
CA SER A 128 12.56 6.70 -1.33
C SER A 128 12.10 7.37 -2.63
N ILE A 129 11.53 6.59 -3.56
CA ILE A 129 11.13 7.07 -4.90
C ILE A 129 9.62 7.31 -5.04
N ALA A 130 8.81 6.97 -4.04
CA ALA A 130 7.35 6.96 -4.14
C ALA A 130 6.74 8.29 -4.63
N LEU A 131 7.31 9.42 -4.20
CA LEU A 131 6.84 10.76 -4.58
C LEU A 131 7.37 11.25 -5.94
N THR A 132 8.35 10.56 -6.53
CA THR A 132 8.91 10.89 -7.85
C THR A 132 8.31 10.05 -8.97
N LEU A 133 7.60 8.97 -8.62
CA LEU A 133 6.82 8.13 -9.53
C LEU A 133 5.47 8.78 -9.88
N THR A 134 4.89 8.40 -11.01
CA THR A 134 3.47 8.66 -11.25
C THR A 134 2.61 7.92 -10.21
N ALA A 135 1.43 8.44 -9.89
CA ALA A 135 0.53 7.77 -8.94
C ALA A 135 0.18 6.33 -9.38
N GLY A 136 0.00 6.12 -10.69
CA GLY A 136 -0.27 4.80 -11.26
C GLY A 136 0.90 3.83 -11.09
N ASP A 137 2.12 4.27 -11.37
CA ASP A 137 3.32 3.44 -11.21
C ASP A 137 3.56 3.09 -9.75
N ALA A 138 3.43 4.08 -8.84
CA ALA A 138 3.55 3.83 -7.41
C ALA A 138 2.53 2.79 -6.92
N ALA A 139 1.28 2.85 -7.40
CA ALA A 139 0.23 1.90 -7.03
C ALA A 139 0.45 0.50 -7.62
N ILE A 140 0.98 0.38 -8.85
CA ILE A 140 1.38 -0.90 -9.46
C ILE A 140 2.49 -1.54 -8.61
N LEU A 141 3.55 -0.80 -8.30
CA LEU A 141 4.70 -1.30 -7.55
C LEU A 141 4.32 -1.66 -6.09
N ALA A 142 3.47 -0.86 -5.46
CA ALA A 142 2.94 -1.16 -4.12
C ALA A 142 2.15 -2.47 -4.10
N THR A 143 1.34 -2.72 -5.14
CA THR A 143 0.60 -3.96 -5.29
C THR A 143 1.54 -5.16 -5.43
N ALA A 144 2.53 -5.09 -6.33
CA ALA A 144 3.51 -6.16 -6.53
C ALA A 144 4.27 -6.45 -5.24
N LYS A 145 4.78 -5.39 -4.57
CA LYS A 145 5.50 -5.51 -3.30
C LYS A 145 4.68 -6.19 -2.21
N GLY A 146 3.43 -5.79 -2.01
CA GLY A 146 2.56 -6.36 -0.99
C GLY A 146 2.27 -7.84 -1.21
N VAL A 147 1.98 -8.25 -2.47
CA VAL A 147 1.73 -9.65 -2.81
C VAL A 147 3.00 -10.49 -2.68
N PHE A 148 4.16 -10.00 -3.12
CA PHE A 148 5.42 -10.73 -2.99
C PHE A 148 5.86 -10.88 -1.55
N GLU A 149 5.70 -9.85 -0.70
CA GLU A 149 5.96 -9.96 0.73
C GLU A 149 5.08 -11.01 1.41
N TRP A 150 3.78 -11.05 1.06
CA TRP A 150 2.90 -12.09 1.52
C TRP A 150 3.37 -13.48 1.07
N ARG A 151 3.72 -13.68 -0.21
CA ARG A 151 4.18 -14.97 -0.74
C ARG A 151 5.45 -15.45 -0.05
N ARG A 152 6.41 -14.57 0.19
CA ARG A 152 7.66 -14.91 0.91
C ARG A 152 7.42 -15.38 2.34
N ARG A 153 6.47 -14.76 3.04
CA ARG A 153 6.15 -15.07 4.45
C ARG A 153 5.20 -16.25 4.63
N HIS A 154 4.50 -16.66 3.56
CA HIS A 154 3.44 -17.68 3.61
C HIS A 154 3.72 -18.84 2.63
N ARG A 155 4.95 -19.33 2.63
CA ARG A 155 5.38 -20.46 1.76
C ARG A 155 4.78 -21.79 2.20
N HIS A 156 4.38 -21.92 3.46
CA HIS A 156 3.82 -23.14 4.04
C HIS A 156 2.34 -22.95 4.38
N CYS A 157 1.62 -24.06 4.31
CA CYS A 157 0.20 -24.10 4.65
C CYS A 157 -0.02 -23.84 6.14
N ALA A 158 -0.87 -22.88 6.49
CA ALA A 158 -1.20 -22.56 7.87
C ALA A 158 -2.03 -23.67 8.57
N VAL A 159 -2.60 -24.63 7.80
CA VAL A 159 -3.43 -25.72 8.33
C VAL A 159 -2.60 -26.96 8.62
N CYS A 160 -1.71 -27.40 7.72
CA CYS A 160 -0.98 -28.66 7.86
C CYS A 160 0.55 -28.56 7.80
N GLY A 161 1.10 -27.37 7.60
CA GLY A 161 2.54 -27.12 7.57
C GLY A 161 3.26 -27.50 6.27
N ALA A 162 2.60 -28.19 5.32
CA ALA A 162 3.21 -28.56 4.05
C ALA A 162 3.49 -27.33 3.16
N ALA A 163 4.46 -27.43 2.25
CA ALA A 163 4.69 -26.37 1.26
C ALA A 163 3.44 -26.15 0.41
N SER A 164 3.12 -24.90 0.14
CA SER A 164 1.98 -24.50 -0.70
C SER A 164 2.48 -23.97 -2.04
N GLU A 165 1.63 -23.99 -3.06
CA GLU A 165 1.95 -23.60 -4.43
C GLU A 165 1.14 -22.37 -4.87
N PRO A 166 1.70 -21.46 -5.70
CA PRO A 166 0.97 -20.34 -6.23
C PRO A 166 -0.10 -20.81 -7.23
N ALA A 167 -1.26 -20.15 -7.19
CA ALA A 167 -2.39 -20.39 -8.07
C ALA A 167 -3.02 -19.06 -8.50
N GLU A 168 -3.93 -19.09 -9.47
CA GLU A 168 -4.67 -17.92 -9.96
C GLU A 168 -3.76 -16.72 -10.27
N GLY A 169 -2.76 -16.97 -11.14
CA GLY A 169 -1.80 -15.93 -11.51
C GLY A 169 -0.97 -15.39 -10.36
N GLY A 170 -0.86 -16.14 -9.25
CA GLY A 170 -0.09 -15.77 -8.06
C GLY A 170 -0.87 -15.02 -6.97
N TRP A 171 -2.19 -14.87 -7.13
CA TRP A 171 -3.06 -14.21 -6.14
C TRP A 171 -3.62 -15.15 -5.08
N LYS A 172 -3.34 -16.43 -5.20
CA LYS A 172 -3.72 -17.46 -4.25
C LYS A 172 -2.57 -18.46 -4.08
N ARG A 173 -2.49 -19.12 -2.96
CA ARG A 173 -1.68 -20.32 -2.78
C ARG A 173 -2.59 -21.48 -2.39
N ILE A 174 -2.29 -22.67 -2.90
CA ILE A 174 -3.03 -23.89 -2.61
C ILE A 174 -2.05 -24.90 -1.99
N CYS A 175 -2.49 -25.57 -0.94
CA CYS A 175 -1.73 -26.67 -0.36
C CYS A 175 -2.02 -27.97 -1.10
N PRO A 176 -1.02 -28.63 -1.74
CA PRO A 176 -1.25 -29.90 -2.44
C PRO A 176 -1.54 -31.06 -1.47
N SER A 177 -1.21 -30.92 -0.19
CA SER A 177 -1.41 -31.97 0.83
C SER A 177 -2.83 -31.98 1.41
N CYS A 178 -3.43 -30.81 1.68
CA CYS A 178 -4.74 -30.73 2.33
C CYS A 178 -5.77 -29.86 1.59
N ASN A 179 -5.43 -29.35 0.42
CA ASN A 179 -6.24 -28.48 -0.44
C ASN A 179 -6.67 -27.13 0.23
N ALA A 180 -6.04 -26.75 1.33
CA ALA A 180 -6.31 -25.46 1.95
C ALA A 180 -5.86 -24.32 1.03
N GLU A 181 -6.70 -23.29 0.92
CA GLU A 181 -6.43 -22.09 0.14
C GLU A 181 -5.94 -20.96 1.05
N HIS A 182 -4.97 -20.17 0.56
CA HIS A 182 -4.42 -19.03 1.26
C HIS A 182 -4.42 -17.82 0.33
N PHE A 183 -4.91 -16.69 0.84
CA PHE A 183 -5.05 -15.45 0.10
C PHE A 183 -4.08 -14.37 0.60
N PRO A 184 -3.74 -13.37 -0.23
CA PRO A 184 -2.89 -12.26 0.19
C PRO A 184 -3.41 -11.60 1.47
N ARG A 185 -2.50 -11.35 2.40
CA ARG A 185 -2.78 -10.66 3.65
C ARG A 185 -2.87 -9.15 3.40
N THR A 186 -3.86 -8.52 4.01
CA THR A 186 -3.98 -7.07 4.16
C THR A 186 -4.34 -6.78 5.61
N ASP A 187 -3.48 -6.05 6.31
CA ASP A 187 -3.67 -5.74 7.72
C ASP A 187 -4.36 -4.38 7.85
N PRO A 188 -5.63 -4.33 8.33
CA PRO A 188 -6.33 -3.08 8.55
C PRO A 188 -5.72 -2.35 9.76
N VAL A 189 -5.42 -1.06 9.58
CA VAL A 189 -4.85 -0.16 10.59
C VAL A 189 -5.66 1.12 10.59
N VAL A 190 -6.27 1.49 11.70
CA VAL A 190 -6.84 2.82 11.86
C VAL A 190 -5.71 3.83 12.08
N ILE A 191 -5.81 4.98 11.42
CA ILE A 191 -4.95 6.12 11.68
C ILE A 191 -5.84 7.34 11.86
N MET A 192 -5.82 7.92 13.06
CA MET A 192 -6.76 8.95 13.42
C MET A 192 -6.07 10.27 13.76
N LEU A 193 -6.70 11.36 13.37
CA LEU A 193 -6.40 12.69 13.85
C LEU A 193 -7.45 13.07 14.92
N PRO A 194 -7.09 13.02 16.21
CA PRO A 194 -7.98 13.47 17.27
C PRO A 194 -8.11 15.00 17.23
N VAL A 195 -9.35 15.51 17.29
CA VAL A 195 -9.63 16.94 17.20
C VAL A 195 -10.57 17.38 18.33
N ASN A 196 -10.27 18.54 18.90
CA ASN A 196 -11.12 19.21 19.89
C ASN A 196 -11.16 20.71 19.56
N GLY A 197 -12.29 21.18 19.05
CA GLY A 197 -12.44 22.55 18.57
C GLY A 197 -11.40 22.89 17.49
N GLU A 198 -10.57 23.89 17.79
CA GLU A 198 -9.54 24.40 16.88
C GLU A 198 -8.15 23.76 17.13
N ARG A 199 -8.10 22.59 17.77
CA ARG A 199 -6.84 21.88 18.05
C ARG A 199 -6.92 20.45 17.57
N CYS A 200 -5.79 19.89 17.09
CA CYS A 200 -5.59 18.46 16.85
C CYS A 200 -4.45 17.93 17.73
N LEU A 201 -4.55 16.66 18.08
CA LEU A 201 -3.51 15.95 18.84
C LEU A 201 -2.63 15.15 17.88
N LEU A 202 -1.33 15.24 18.08
CA LEU A 202 -0.34 14.40 17.42
C LEU A 202 0.53 13.71 18.45
N GLY A 203 0.98 12.49 18.12
CA GLY A 203 1.85 11.68 18.95
C GLY A 203 3.25 11.52 18.35
N ARG A 204 4.21 11.19 19.19
CA ARG A 204 5.59 10.86 18.83
C ARG A 204 6.00 9.55 19.48
N GLN A 205 6.50 8.62 18.69
CA GLN A 205 7.12 7.39 19.21
C GLN A 205 8.57 7.64 19.62
N ALA A 206 9.04 6.99 20.67
CA ALA A 206 10.41 7.12 21.17
C ALA A 206 11.50 6.79 20.12
N ALA A 207 11.19 5.86 19.22
CA ALA A 207 12.09 5.45 18.13
C ALA A 207 12.25 6.51 17.03
N TRP A 208 11.37 7.52 16.96
CA TRP A 208 11.47 8.55 15.94
C TRP A 208 12.43 9.68 16.33
N PRO A 209 12.99 10.40 15.35
CA PRO A 209 13.77 11.58 15.64
C PRO A 209 12.97 12.58 16.50
N LYS A 210 13.65 13.27 17.40
CA LYS A 210 13.01 14.31 18.23
C LYS A 210 12.30 15.35 17.36
N GLY A 211 11.08 15.71 17.77
CA GLY A 211 10.25 16.69 17.09
C GLY A 211 9.45 16.14 15.90
N VAL A 212 9.53 14.86 15.54
CA VAL A 212 8.67 14.27 14.53
C VAL A 212 7.37 13.82 15.17
N TYR A 213 6.25 14.44 14.77
CA TYR A 213 4.91 14.11 15.25
C TYR A 213 4.05 13.56 14.12
N SER A 214 3.14 12.62 14.42
CA SER A 214 2.22 12.00 13.49
C SER A 214 0.82 11.85 14.08
N ALA A 215 -0.15 11.54 13.26
CA ALA A 215 -1.44 11.03 13.71
C ALA A 215 -1.27 9.70 14.44
N LEU A 216 -2.14 9.39 15.39
CA LEU A 216 -2.16 8.16 16.17
C LEU A 216 -2.62 7.00 15.29
N ALA A 217 -2.13 5.78 15.53
CA ALA A 217 -2.47 4.65 14.66
C ALA A 217 -2.27 3.30 15.34
N GLY A 218 -3.25 2.41 15.20
CA GLY A 218 -3.16 1.03 15.68
C GLY A 218 -3.91 0.03 14.80
N PHE A 219 -3.68 -1.24 15.06
CA PHE A 219 -4.30 -2.33 14.30
C PHE A 219 -5.76 -2.54 14.74
N LEU A 220 -6.61 -2.90 13.77
CA LEU A 220 -7.91 -3.47 14.11
C LEU A 220 -7.72 -4.86 14.72
N GLU A 221 -8.46 -5.15 15.77
CA GLU A 221 -8.56 -6.49 16.33
C GLU A 221 -9.75 -7.28 15.74
N PRO A 222 -9.68 -8.63 15.70
CA PRO A 222 -10.79 -9.42 15.23
C PRO A 222 -12.08 -9.16 16.02
N GLY A 223 -13.13 -8.75 15.33
CA GLY A 223 -14.45 -8.45 15.91
C GLY A 223 -14.73 -6.96 16.11
N GLU A 224 -13.75 -6.10 15.92
CA GLU A 224 -13.94 -4.64 15.98
C GLU A 224 -14.48 -4.05 14.67
N SER A 225 -15.30 -3.04 14.79
CA SER A 225 -15.54 -2.06 13.72
C SER A 225 -14.40 -1.03 13.67
N ILE A 226 -14.34 -0.24 12.58
CA ILE A 226 -13.33 0.82 12.43
C ILE A 226 -13.47 1.88 13.53
N GLU A 227 -14.70 2.20 13.93
CA GLU A 227 -15.01 3.18 14.96
C GLU A 227 -14.61 2.67 16.36
N GLU A 228 -14.84 1.38 16.64
CA GLU A 228 -14.42 0.75 17.90
C GLU A 228 -12.90 0.71 18.03
N ALA A 229 -12.19 0.29 16.99
CA ALA A 229 -10.72 0.30 16.96
C ALA A 229 -10.16 1.73 17.16
N CYS A 230 -10.75 2.72 16.48
CA CYS A 230 -10.36 4.12 16.65
C CYS A 230 -10.55 4.60 18.11
N ALA A 231 -11.65 4.25 18.73
CA ALA A 231 -11.95 4.66 20.10
C ALA A 231 -11.04 3.96 21.12
N ARG A 232 -10.74 2.67 20.90
CA ARG A 232 -9.84 1.89 21.76
C ARG A 232 -8.41 2.42 21.66
N GLU A 233 -7.84 2.52 20.47
CA GLU A 233 -6.47 3.01 20.25
C GLU A 233 -6.28 4.42 20.80
N LEU A 234 -7.26 5.32 20.60
CA LEU A 234 -7.22 6.67 21.14
C LEU A 234 -7.21 6.68 22.68
N SER A 235 -7.98 5.77 23.29
CA SER A 235 -8.02 5.62 24.75
C SER A 235 -6.71 5.02 25.29
N GLU A 236 -6.13 4.05 24.59
CA GLU A 236 -4.90 3.37 24.98
C GLU A 236 -3.68 4.29 24.81
N GLU A 237 -3.51 4.91 23.64
CA GLU A 237 -2.34 5.73 23.32
C GLU A 237 -2.35 7.13 23.97
N ALA A 238 -3.52 7.71 24.24
CA ALA A 238 -3.62 9.11 24.68
C ALA A 238 -4.62 9.36 25.83
N GLY A 239 -5.31 8.35 26.35
CA GLY A 239 -6.28 8.49 27.47
C GLY A 239 -7.54 9.27 27.09
N LEU A 240 -7.82 9.50 25.81
CA LEU A 240 -8.92 10.32 25.33
C LEU A 240 -10.13 9.49 24.89
N LYS A 241 -11.32 10.07 24.96
CA LYS A 241 -12.56 9.44 24.48
C LYS A 241 -13.03 10.09 23.18
N ALA A 242 -13.26 9.25 22.16
CA ALA A 242 -13.91 9.68 20.94
C ALA A 242 -15.40 9.86 21.16
N SER A 243 -15.96 11.02 20.79
CA SER A 243 -17.40 11.30 20.77
C SER A 243 -18.01 11.09 19.38
N ALA A 244 -17.22 11.22 18.33
CA ALA A 244 -17.60 10.91 16.95
C ALA A 244 -16.35 10.56 16.13
N VAL A 245 -16.53 9.67 15.13
CA VAL A 245 -15.47 9.27 14.21
C VAL A 245 -15.97 9.45 12.78
N ARG A 246 -15.15 10.10 11.94
CA ARG A 246 -15.47 10.36 10.53
C ARG A 246 -14.36 9.79 9.64
N TYR A 247 -14.74 8.97 8.67
CA TYR A 247 -13.83 8.50 7.63
C TYR A 247 -13.32 9.66 6.77
N HIS A 248 -12.03 9.67 6.49
CA HIS A 248 -11.38 10.62 5.59
C HIS A 248 -10.94 9.95 4.28
N SER A 249 -10.02 9.00 4.34
CA SER A 249 -9.47 8.32 3.17
C SER A 249 -8.73 7.05 3.57
N THR A 250 -8.30 6.23 2.59
CA THR A 250 -7.45 5.06 2.83
C THR A 250 -6.15 5.14 2.05
N GLN A 251 -5.12 4.44 2.55
CA GLN A 251 -3.84 4.30 1.89
C GLN A 251 -3.35 2.86 1.95
N PRO A 252 -3.13 2.19 0.80
CA PRO A 252 -2.31 0.97 0.78
C PRO A 252 -0.90 1.29 1.28
N TRP A 253 -0.39 0.49 2.21
CA TRP A 253 0.94 0.69 2.80
C TRP A 253 1.73 -0.62 2.76
N PRO A 254 2.55 -0.86 1.69
CA PRO A 254 3.18 -2.14 1.42
C PRO A 254 4.44 -2.37 2.29
N TYR A 255 4.33 -2.11 3.60
CA TYR A 255 5.39 -2.26 4.60
C TYR A 255 4.87 -2.94 5.87
N PRO A 256 4.62 -4.27 5.86
CA PRO A 256 4.63 -5.12 4.66
C PRO A 256 3.31 -5.13 3.89
N SER A 257 2.14 -4.99 4.52
CA SER A 257 0.82 -5.27 3.91
C SER A 257 -0.34 -4.51 4.57
N SER A 258 -0.11 -3.32 5.11
CA SER A 258 -1.16 -2.56 5.80
C SER A 258 -2.10 -1.85 4.83
N LEU A 259 -3.36 -1.73 5.26
CA LEU A 259 -4.32 -0.77 4.72
C LEU A 259 -4.58 0.28 5.81
N MET A 260 -4.00 1.46 5.64
CA MET A 260 -4.24 2.58 6.54
C MET A 260 -5.63 3.17 6.29
N ILE A 261 -6.44 3.27 7.34
CA ILE A 261 -7.82 3.79 7.29
C ILE A 261 -7.82 5.11 8.05
N GLY A 262 -7.78 6.21 7.31
CA GLY A 262 -7.67 7.57 7.83
C GLY A 262 -8.98 8.10 8.37
N LEU A 263 -8.95 8.54 9.60
CA LEU A 263 -10.11 8.99 10.37
C LEU A 263 -9.85 10.36 11.00
N ILE A 264 -10.91 11.14 11.17
CA ILE A 264 -10.94 12.31 12.04
C ILE A 264 -11.80 11.94 13.25
N ALA A 265 -11.21 11.95 14.44
CA ALA A 265 -11.89 11.61 15.69
C ALA A 265 -12.18 12.87 16.51
N GLN A 266 -13.45 13.19 16.68
CA GLN A 266 -13.86 14.22 17.64
C GLN A 266 -13.67 13.67 19.05
N VAL A 267 -12.97 14.41 19.91
CA VAL A 267 -12.71 13.97 21.28
C VAL A 267 -13.35 14.91 22.29
N GLU A 268 -13.74 14.36 23.44
CA GLU A 268 -14.20 15.10 24.59
C GLU A 268 -13.06 15.91 25.23
N ASP A 269 -13.40 16.90 26.04
CA ASP A 269 -12.41 17.59 26.85
C ASP A 269 -11.74 16.64 27.83
N GLY A 270 -10.42 16.68 27.86
CA GLY A 270 -9.61 15.80 28.70
C GLY A 270 -8.13 16.12 28.58
N GLU A 271 -7.37 15.66 29.54
CA GLU A 271 -5.91 15.70 29.50
C GLU A 271 -5.43 14.54 28.63
N ALA A 272 -4.65 14.84 27.59
CA ALA A 272 -4.01 13.82 26.76
C ALA A 272 -2.72 13.35 27.46
N ILE A 273 -2.66 12.06 27.76
CA ILE A 273 -1.55 11.42 28.48
C ILE A 273 -1.01 10.29 27.60
N PRO A 274 0.26 10.36 27.14
CA PRO A 274 0.85 9.28 26.35
C PRO A 274 1.02 8.03 27.22
N ASP A 275 0.84 6.87 26.60
CA ASP A 275 0.94 5.57 27.28
C ASP A 275 2.37 5.18 27.72
N GLN A 276 3.38 5.88 27.23
CA GLN A 276 4.82 5.66 27.47
C GLN A 276 5.35 4.31 26.94
N THR A 277 4.53 3.55 26.24
CA THR A 277 4.91 2.26 25.63
C THR A 277 5.07 2.42 24.13
N GLU A 278 4.08 2.97 23.47
CA GLU A 278 4.09 3.26 22.04
C GLU A 278 4.36 4.72 21.77
N LEU A 279 3.72 5.61 22.52
CA LEU A 279 3.93 7.05 22.43
C LEU A 279 4.75 7.56 23.65
N ASP A 280 5.85 8.22 23.34
CA ASP A 280 6.71 8.93 24.30
C ASP A 280 6.17 10.33 24.62
N GLU A 281 5.47 10.94 23.67
CA GLU A 281 4.95 12.30 23.79
C GLU A 281 3.68 12.48 22.95
N VAL A 282 2.71 13.25 23.48
CA VAL A 282 1.56 13.78 22.74
C VAL A 282 1.53 15.29 22.87
N ARG A 283 1.13 15.98 21.78
CA ARG A 283 1.06 17.45 21.76
C ARG A 283 -0.15 17.93 20.99
N TRP A 284 -0.84 18.89 21.56
CA TRP A 284 -1.91 19.63 20.88
C TRP A 284 -1.34 20.70 19.97
N PHE A 285 -1.84 20.78 18.75
CA PHE A 285 -1.51 21.79 17.74
C PHE A 285 -2.77 22.55 17.37
N THR A 286 -2.70 23.86 17.37
CA THR A 286 -3.75 24.71 16.76
C THR A 286 -3.74 24.54 15.24
N ARG A 287 -4.80 24.97 14.54
CA ARG A 287 -4.85 24.94 13.06
C ARG A 287 -3.65 25.65 12.43
N GLY A 288 -3.28 26.83 12.98
CA GLY A 288 -2.12 27.58 12.50
C GLY A 288 -0.80 26.84 12.69
N GLU A 289 -0.61 26.20 13.86
CA GLU A 289 0.57 25.36 14.11
C GLU A 289 0.58 24.11 13.22
N ALA A 290 -0.56 23.46 13.01
CA ALA A 290 -0.66 22.30 12.13
C ALA A 290 -0.34 22.67 10.67
N ASP A 291 -0.79 23.82 10.18
CA ASP A 291 -0.46 24.33 8.87
C ASP A 291 1.04 24.69 8.76
N ALA A 292 1.61 25.38 9.77
CA ALA A 292 3.03 25.66 9.85
C ALA A 292 3.89 24.37 9.94
N LEU A 293 3.40 23.34 10.65
CA LEU A 293 4.03 22.03 10.74
C LEU A 293 4.12 21.37 9.33
N ILE A 294 3.02 21.39 8.58
CA ILE A 294 2.96 20.84 7.21
C ILE A 294 3.90 21.59 6.26
N ARG A 295 4.06 22.91 6.42
CA ARG A 295 5.01 23.70 5.64
C ARG A 295 6.46 23.59 6.10
N GLY A 296 6.73 22.93 7.25
CA GLY A 296 8.08 22.78 7.81
C GLY A 296 8.62 24.07 8.45
N GLU A 297 7.73 24.96 8.92
CA GLU A 297 8.07 26.27 9.47
C GLU A 297 8.22 26.26 11.01
N LEU A 298 7.84 25.15 11.68
CA LEU A 298 8.06 25.04 13.14
C LEU A 298 9.51 24.63 13.44
N ALA A 299 10.14 25.32 14.38
CA ALA A 299 11.53 25.07 14.77
C ALA A 299 11.70 23.77 15.56
N ASP A 300 10.68 23.39 16.33
CA ASP A 300 10.70 22.29 17.31
C ASP A 300 9.83 21.08 16.90
N ALA A 301 9.09 21.17 15.78
CA ALA A 301 8.23 20.11 15.32
C ALA A 301 8.31 19.90 13.80
N ARG A 302 8.15 18.65 13.37
CA ARG A 302 8.17 18.23 11.97
C ARG A 302 7.00 17.30 11.68
N ALA A 303 6.38 17.47 10.52
CA ALA A 303 5.32 16.61 10.02
C ALA A 303 5.86 15.24 9.57
N PRO A 304 4.99 14.21 9.47
CA PRO A 304 5.30 12.99 8.74
C PRO A 304 5.59 13.35 7.27
N GLY A 305 6.39 12.51 6.60
CA GLY A 305 6.69 12.72 5.17
C GLY A 305 5.42 12.81 4.33
N ALA A 306 5.44 13.63 3.27
CA ALA A 306 4.28 13.91 2.40
C ALA A 306 3.65 12.66 1.76
N MET A 307 4.39 11.55 1.71
CA MET A 307 3.92 10.25 1.25
C MET A 307 2.87 9.62 2.20
N ALA A 308 2.93 9.92 3.50
CA ALA A 308 2.11 9.26 4.52
C ALA A 308 0.71 9.87 4.60
N ILE A 309 -0.31 9.04 4.80
CA ILE A 309 -1.70 9.47 5.00
C ILE A 309 -1.84 10.42 6.21
N ALA A 310 -1.00 10.27 7.25
CA ALA A 310 -0.96 11.17 8.38
C ALA A 310 -0.72 12.63 7.94
N HIS A 311 0.20 12.85 7.00
CA HIS A 311 0.43 14.18 6.42
C HIS A 311 -0.83 14.73 5.75
N GLN A 312 -1.57 13.90 5.02
CA GLN A 312 -2.80 14.30 4.34
C GLN A 312 -3.92 14.61 5.33
N LEU A 313 -4.06 13.82 6.41
CA LEU A 313 -5.03 14.09 7.47
C LEU A 313 -4.78 15.44 8.13
N ILE A 314 -3.54 15.70 8.54
CA ILE A 314 -3.15 16.97 9.19
C ILE A 314 -3.40 18.14 8.23
N LYS A 315 -2.94 18.02 6.98
CA LYS A 315 -3.09 19.05 5.95
C LYS A 315 -4.57 19.35 5.65
N ALA A 316 -5.40 18.31 5.47
CA ALA A 316 -6.82 18.48 5.19
C ALA A 316 -7.52 19.21 6.34
N TRP A 317 -7.28 18.76 7.58
CA TRP A 317 -7.88 19.39 8.77
C TRP A 317 -7.41 20.84 8.96
N ALA A 318 -6.12 21.12 8.81
CA ALA A 318 -5.57 22.48 8.93
C ALA A 318 -6.22 23.47 7.93
N ASN A 319 -6.61 22.98 6.75
CA ASN A 319 -7.28 23.75 5.69
C ASN A 319 -8.82 23.73 5.76
N GLY A 320 -9.42 23.30 6.87
CA GLY A 320 -10.88 23.35 7.09
C GLY A 320 -11.66 22.19 6.50
N GLY A 321 -11.01 21.07 6.18
CA GLY A 321 -11.59 19.82 5.67
C GLY A 321 -12.11 18.86 6.75
#